data_e501e5a5039543dd8e95555e20335cb4
#
_entry.id   e501e5a5039543dd8e95555e20335cb4
#
_cell.length_a   1.000
_cell.length_b   1.000
_cell.length_c   1.000
_cell.angle_alpha   90.00
_cell.angle_beta   90.00
_cell.angle_gamma   90.00
#
_symmetry.space_group_name_H-M   'P 1'
#
loop_
_entity.id
_entity.type
_entity.pdbx_description
1 polymer ?
#
loop_
_entity_poly.entity_id
_entity_poly.type
_entity_poly.pdbx_seq_one_letter_code
_entity_poly.pdbx_strand_id
1 'polypeptide(L)'
;MNIEPVKLHCAFQDRDLPTCSDITCDLMWIDKLSHSFSKELGINAGSYERSVMYSILRGTAIKVNNIAFCDFSPDRFQEYVFINHICVAREHQRKGIATAMLNYLCETYNKDIKLNCFKHTQAETFWEHIGTRDNSKYNSRVNTYIVRKNDLRKSSFLRQDI
;
A
#
# COMPACT_ATOMS: atom_id res chain seq x y z
N MET A 1 -0.65 -10.15 -13.74
CA MET A 1 -1.20 -8.99 -12.99
C MET A 1 -0.35 -7.78 -13.33
N ASN A 2 -0.95 -6.69 -13.81
CA ASN A 2 -0.22 -5.47 -14.14
C ASN A 2 -0.15 -4.56 -12.91
N ILE A 3 1.06 -4.32 -12.41
CA ILE A 3 1.32 -3.38 -11.31
C ILE A 3 1.97 -2.15 -11.93
N GLU A 4 1.37 -1.00 -11.76
CA GLU A 4 1.82 0.24 -12.36
C GLU A 4 1.91 1.38 -11.34
N PRO A 5 2.81 2.35 -11.53
CA PRO A 5 2.79 3.58 -10.75
C PRO A 5 1.46 4.29 -10.91
N VAL A 6 0.94 4.86 -9.82
CA VAL A 6 -0.17 5.80 -9.91
C VAL A 6 0.38 7.05 -10.59
N LYS A 7 -0.03 7.28 -11.82
CA LYS A 7 0.34 8.47 -12.56
C LYS A 7 -0.72 9.53 -12.30
N LEU A 8 -0.29 10.66 -11.75
CA LEU A 8 -1.03 11.88 -11.98
C LEU A 8 -0.83 12.23 -13.45
N HIS A 9 -1.85 12.03 -14.26
CA HIS A 9 -1.88 12.62 -15.61
C HIS A 9 -2.08 14.13 -15.50
N CYS A 10 -1.13 14.79 -14.86
CA CYS A 10 -0.95 16.21 -14.99
C CYS A 10 0.10 16.40 -16.08
N ALA A 11 -0.31 16.62 -17.29
CA ALA A 11 0.48 17.45 -18.18
C ALA A 11 0.63 18.81 -17.48
N PHE A 12 1.67 19.00 -16.70
CA PHE A 12 2.15 20.32 -16.32
C PHE A 12 2.69 20.97 -17.59
N GLN A 13 1.79 21.40 -18.47
CA GLN A 13 2.10 22.40 -19.46
C GLN A 13 1.76 23.73 -18.82
N ASP A 14 2.82 24.47 -18.51
CA ASP A 14 2.84 25.90 -18.22
C ASP A 14 1.62 26.50 -17.47
N ARG A 15 1.88 26.81 -16.18
CA ARG A 15 1.26 27.86 -15.36
C ARG A 15 -0.20 27.78 -14.94
N ASP A 16 -0.98 26.85 -15.44
CA ASP A 16 -2.34 26.66 -14.95
C ASP A 16 -2.43 25.41 -14.06
N LEU A 17 -2.98 25.58 -12.87
CA LEU A 17 -3.35 24.49 -11.99
C LEU A 17 -4.17 23.48 -12.82
N PRO A 18 -3.83 22.18 -12.79
CA PRO A 18 -4.54 21.19 -13.58
C PRO A 18 -6.02 21.26 -13.30
N THR A 19 -6.80 21.43 -14.36
CA THR A 19 -8.25 21.32 -14.28
C THR A 19 -8.62 19.93 -13.84
N CYS A 20 -9.47 19.84 -12.86
CA CYS A 20 -9.77 18.72 -11.98
C CYS A 20 -10.23 17.39 -12.62
N SER A 21 -10.34 17.24 -13.95
CA SER A 21 -10.99 16.10 -14.57
C SER A 21 -10.19 14.81 -14.55
N ASP A 22 -8.89 14.85 -14.75
CA ASP A 22 -8.07 13.64 -14.89
C ASP A 22 -7.45 13.15 -13.57
N ILE A 23 -7.20 14.09 -12.64
CA ILE A 23 -6.80 13.78 -11.28
C ILE A 23 -7.96 13.13 -10.51
N THR A 24 -9.18 13.50 -10.81
CA THR A 24 -10.37 13.04 -10.11
C THR A 24 -10.65 11.55 -10.27
N CYS A 25 -10.35 10.93 -11.40
CA CYS A 25 -10.70 9.52 -11.59
C CYS A 25 -9.89 8.58 -10.68
N ASP A 26 -8.59 8.70 -10.61
CA ASP A 26 -7.77 7.83 -9.76
C ASP A 26 -7.91 8.19 -8.28
N LEU A 27 -8.03 9.47 -7.93
CA LEU A 27 -8.27 9.89 -6.56
C LEU A 27 -9.66 9.50 -6.05
N MET A 28 -10.70 9.56 -6.87
CA MET A 28 -12.06 9.19 -6.46
C MET A 28 -12.20 7.71 -6.10
N TRP A 29 -11.57 6.80 -6.83
CA TRP A 29 -11.65 5.39 -6.45
C TRP A 29 -10.72 5.05 -5.28
N ILE A 30 -9.55 5.68 -5.18
CA ILE A 30 -8.67 5.60 -4.00
C ILE A 30 -9.42 6.13 -2.78
N ASP A 31 -10.13 7.24 -2.90
CA ASP A 31 -10.97 7.80 -1.85
C ASP A 31 -12.09 6.85 -1.43
N LYS A 32 -12.81 6.25 -2.38
CA LYS A 32 -13.82 5.22 -2.09
C LYS A 32 -13.24 4.01 -1.36
N LEU A 33 -12.09 3.51 -1.79
CA LEU A 33 -11.37 2.42 -1.13
C LEU A 33 -10.95 2.82 0.28
N SER A 34 -10.38 4.01 0.45
CA SER A 34 -9.92 4.51 1.74
C SER A 34 -11.08 4.83 2.68
N HIS A 35 -12.20 5.32 2.17
CA HIS A 35 -13.42 5.59 2.95
C HIS A 35 -14.04 4.31 3.53
N SER A 36 -14.10 3.24 2.73
CA SER A 36 -14.55 1.95 3.25
C SER A 36 -13.64 1.43 4.36
N PHE A 37 -12.33 1.61 4.24
CA PHE A 37 -11.34 1.22 5.22
C PHE A 37 -11.36 2.10 6.47
N SER A 38 -11.41 3.41 6.31
CA SER A 38 -11.43 4.33 7.46
C SER A 38 -12.71 4.20 8.28
N LYS A 39 -13.84 3.87 7.64
CA LYS A 39 -15.09 3.57 8.34
C LYS A 39 -15.00 2.28 9.16
N GLU A 40 -14.35 1.25 8.64
CA GLU A 40 -14.11 -0.01 9.37
C GLU A 40 -13.12 0.17 10.54
N LEU A 41 -12.15 1.07 10.41
CA LEU A 41 -11.10 1.30 11.40
C LEU A 41 -11.39 2.47 12.36
N GLY A 42 -12.47 3.24 12.14
CA GLY A 42 -12.78 4.42 12.94
C GLY A 42 -11.76 5.56 12.81
N ILE A 43 -11.05 5.66 11.69
CA ILE A 43 -9.99 6.64 11.43
C ILE A 43 -10.57 7.85 10.68
N ASN A 44 -10.04 9.04 10.99
CA ASN A 44 -10.43 10.26 10.31
C ASN A 44 -9.90 10.27 8.86
N ALA A 45 -10.81 10.18 7.88
CA ALA A 45 -10.51 10.11 6.45
C ALA A 45 -9.67 11.30 5.92
N GLY A 46 -9.86 12.50 6.43
CA GLY A 46 -9.20 13.70 5.90
C GLY A 46 -7.67 13.78 6.11
N SER A 47 -7.11 13.08 7.09
CA SER A 47 -5.64 12.99 7.24
C SER A 47 -5.03 11.97 6.28
N TYR A 48 -5.81 10.98 5.91
CA TYR A 48 -5.46 9.91 5.01
C TYR A 48 -5.32 10.41 3.56
N GLU A 49 -6.30 11.19 3.08
CA GLU A 49 -6.33 11.76 1.73
C GLU A 49 -5.08 12.58 1.43
N ARG A 50 -4.67 13.45 2.37
CA ARG A 50 -3.45 14.24 2.21
C ARG A 50 -2.19 13.40 2.10
N SER A 51 -2.05 12.38 2.92
CA SER A 51 -0.90 11.47 2.91
C SER A 51 -0.79 10.74 1.57
N VAL A 52 -1.90 10.18 1.08
CA VAL A 52 -1.97 9.49 -0.20
C VAL A 52 -1.64 10.43 -1.36
N MET A 53 -2.19 11.66 -1.35
CA MET A 53 -1.91 12.65 -2.40
C MET A 53 -0.42 13.00 -2.46
N TYR A 54 0.24 13.20 -1.30
CA TYR A 54 1.68 13.43 -1.27
C TYR A 54 2.48 12.25 -1.82
N SER A 55 2.09 11.03 -1.53
CA SER A 55 2.75 9.84 -2.05
C SER A 55 2.62 9.73 -3.56
N ILE A 56 1.44 10.03 -4.11
CA ILE A 56 1.20 10.08 -5.55
C ILE A 56 2.09 11.14 -6.23
N LEU A 57 2.12 12.36 -5.68
CA LEU A 57 2.95 13.46 -6.19
C LEU A 57 4.45 13.13 -6.19
N ARG A 58 4.91 12.32 -5.24
CA ARG A 58 6.31 11.87 -5.14
C ARG A 58 6.61 10.63 -5.98
N GLY A 59 5.64 10.06 -6.68
CA GLY A 59 5.80 8.81 -7.41
C GLY A 59 5.99 7.59 -6.50
N THR A 60 5.53 7.67 -5.25
CA THR A 60 5.63 6.59 -4.25
C THR A 60 4.28 5.94 -3.99
N ALA A 61 3.49 5.77 -5.04
CA ALA A 61 2.25 5.01 -5.03
C ALA A 61 2.15 4.12 -6.26
N ILE A 62 1.67 2.89 -6.06
CA ILE A 62 1.42 1.90 -7.12
C ILE A 62 -0.02 1.41 -7.05
N LYS A 63 -0.54 0.97 -8.17
CA LYS A 63 -1.89 0.41 -8.29
C LYS A 63 -1.91 -0.88 -9.11
N VAL A 64 -2.96 -1.65 -8.93
CA VAL A 64 -3.35 -2.76 -9.81
C VAL A 64 -4.73 -2.43 -10.35
N ASN A 65 -4.82 -1.99 -11.59
CA ASN A 65 -6.05 -1.46 -12.18
C ASN A 65 -6.74 -0.48 -11.20
N ASN A 66 -8.08 -0.55 -11.08
CA ASN A 66 -8.83 0.22 -10.09
C ASN A 66 -9.32 -0.67 -8.92
N ILE A 67 -8.56 -1.69 -8.54
CA ILE A 67 -8.94 -2.67 -7.52
C ILE A 67 -8.01 -2.71 -6.31
N ALA A 68 -6.80 -2.18 -6.44
CA ALA A 68 -5.85 -2.11 -5.34
C ALA A 68 -4.87 -0.96 -5.51
N PHE A 69 -4.45 -0.37 -4.39
CA PHE A 69 -3.35 0.58 -4.37
C PHE A 69 -2.46 0.39 -3.13
N CYS A 70 -1.24 0.86 -3.23
CA CYS A 70 -0.29 0.91 -2.13
C CYS A 70 0.52 2.20 -2.23
N ASP A 71 0.60 2.95 -1.13
CA ASP A 71 1.55 4.04 -1.01
C ASP A 71 2.62 3.71 0.03
N PHE A 72 3.82 4.17 -0.25
CA PHE A 72 5.01 3.74 0.46
C PHE A 72 6.08 4.84 0.53
N SER A 73 7.02 4.67 1.42
CA SER A 73 8.17 5.58 1.61
C SER A 73 9.47 4.79 1.43
N PRO A 74 10.16 4.93 0.28
CA PRO A 74 11.45 4.29 0.05
C PRO A 74 12.56 5.22 0.56
N ASP A 75 12.81 5.23 1.85
CA ASP A 75 13.90 6.03 2.41
C ASP A 75 15.25 5.45 1.96
N ARG A 76 16.13 6.31 1.43
CA ARG A 76 17.47 5.91 0.98
C ARG A 76 18.37 5.46 2.13
N PHE A 77 18.12 5.96 3.31
CA PHE A 77 18.92 5.68 4.52
C PHE A 77 18.38 4.55 5.38
N GLN A 78 17.18 4.03 5.07
CA GLN A 78 16.59 2.92 5.80
C GLN A 78 16.78 1.60 5.04
N GLU A 79 16.89 0.51 5.80
CA GLU A 79 17.01 -0.85 5.25
C GLU A 79 15.67 -1.37 4.69
N TYR A 80 14.58 -0.64 4.91
CA TYR A 80 13.21 -1.05 4.58
C TYR A 80 12.53 -0.06 3.65
N VAL A 81 11.60 -0.58 2.83
CA VAL A 81 10.53 0.22 2.24
C VAL A 81 9.38 0.25 3.25
N PHE A 82 9.00 1.43 3.71
CA PHE A 82 7.89 1.56 4.66
C PHE A 82 6.56 1.69 3.91
N ILE A 83 5.61 0.78 4.21
CA ILE A 83 4.26 0.87 3.68
C ILE A 83 3.44 1.79 4.57
N ASN A 84 2.92 2.87 3.99
CA ASN A 84 2.01 3.77 4.67
C ASN A 84 0.59 3.20 4.64
N HIS A 85 0.13 2.82 3.43
CA HIS A 85 -1.19 2.23 3.23
C HIS A 85 -1.13 1.18 2.11
N ILE A 86 -1.91 0.12 2.26
CA ILE A 86 -2.18 -0.86 1.22
C ILE A 86 -3.65 -1.27 1.30
N CYS A 87 -4.35 -1.17 0.20
CA CYS A 87 -5.77 -1.47 0.12
C CYS A 87 -6.06 -2.34 -1.11
N VAL A 88 -6.91 -3.34 -0.92
CA VAL A 88 -7.44 -4.18 -2.00
C VAL A 88 -8.96 -4.20 -1.86
N ALA A 89 -9.68 -3.92 -2.95
CA ALA A 89 -11.14 -3.97 -2.97
C ALA A 89 -11.65 -5.32 -2.45
N ARG A 90 -12.72 -5.30 -1.67
CA ARG A 90 -13.18 -6.45 -0.88
C ARG A 90 -13.41 -7.71 -1.73
N GLU A 91 -14.02 -7.56 -2.90
CA GLU A 91 -14.29 -8.63 -3.86
C GLU A 91 -13.04 -9.20 -4.53
N HIS A 92 -11.91 -8.52 -4.37
CA HIS A 92 -10.59 -8.91 -4.90
C HIS A 92 -9.58 -9.33 -3.83
N GLN A 93 -9.99 -9.33 -2.55
CA GLN A 93 -9.15 -9.80 -1.46
C GLN A 93 -8.90 -11.31 -1.56
N ARG A 94 -7.87 -11.79 -0.86
CA ARG A 94 -7.44 -13.20 -0.82
C ARG A 94 -7.03 -13.81 -2.17
N LYS A 95 -6.84 -13.00 -3.20
CA LYS A 95 -6.38 -13.41 -4.54
C LYS A 95 -4.87 -13.14 -4.75
N GLY A 96 -4.11 -12.89 -3.68
CA GLY A 96 -2.67 -12.64 -3.74
C GLY A 96 -2.25 -11.26 -4.21
N ILE A 97 -3.19 -10.32 -4.45
CA ILE A 97 -2.89 -8.99 -5.00
C ILE A 97 -1.96 -8.19 -4.08
N ALA A 98 -2.26 -8.12 -2.78
CA ALA A 98 -1.41 -7.43 -1.82
C ALA A 98 0.01 -8.03 -1.79
N THR A 99 0.12 -9.36 -1.74
CA THR A 99 1.40 -10.06 -1.78
C THR A 99 2.20 -9.74 -3.05
N ALA A 100 1.54 -9.68 -4.21
CA ALA A 100 2.19 -9.33 -5.46
C ALA A 100 2.70 -7.88 -5.47
N MET A 101 1.94 -6.93 -4.92
CA MET A 101 2.38 -5.54 -4.78
C MET A 101 3.59 -5.42 -3.85
N LEU A 102 3.60 -6.14 -2.74
CA LEU A 102 4.75 -6.17 -1.82
C LEU A 102 5.98 -6.79 -2.49
N ASN A 103 5.83 -7.90 -3.21
CA ASN A 103 6.91 -8.50 -3.99
C ASN A 103 7.51 -7.52 -5.00
N TYR A 104 6.65 -6.82 -5.74
CA TYR A 104 7.07 -5.80 -6.69
C TYR A 104 7.93 -4.71 -6.01
N LEU A 105 7.51 -4.21 -4.84
CA LEU A 105 8.27 -3.22 -4.09
C LEU A 105 9.60 -3.78 -3.55
N CYS A 106 9.60 -5.00 -3.00
CA CYS A 106 10.82 -5.67 -2.55
C CYS A 106 11.84 -5.83 -3.68
N GLU A 107 11.38 -6.16 -4.89
CA GLU A 107 12.26 -6.33 -6.05
C GLU A 107 12.74 -5.00 -6.61
N THR A 108 11.84 -4.01 -6.72
CA THR A 108 12.17 -2.69 -7.26
C THR A 108 13.21 -1.97 -6.40
N TYR A 109 13.08 -2.05 -5.09
CA TYR A 109 13.98 -1.33 -4.16
C TYR A 109 15.08 -2.22 -3.59
N ASN A 110 15.03 -3.52 -3.82
CA ASN A 110 15.93 -4.52 -3.24
C ASN A 110 16.02 -4.45 -1.71
N LYS A 111 14.88 -4.24 -1.06
CA LYS A 111 14.73 -4.05 0.39
C LYS A 111 13.61 -4.89 0.94
N ASP A 112 13.67 -5.16 2.25
CA ASP A 112 12.54 -5.69 3.00
C ASP A 112 11.46 -4.62 3.19
N ILE A 113 10.26 -5.05 3.54
CA ILE A 113 9.11 -4.17 3.81
C ILE A 113 8.94 -4.00 5.31
N LYS A 114 8.65 -2.79 5.75
CA LYS A 114 8.24 -2.48 7.13
C LYS A 114 6.91 -1.74 7.12
N LEU A 115 6.05 -2.04 8.10
CA LEU A 115 4.75 -1.40 8.21
C LEU A 115 4.23 -1.41 9.65
N ASN A 116 3.23 -0.56 9.91
CA ASN A 116 2.44 -0.59 11.12
C ASN A 116 1.02 -1.06 10.81
N CYS A 117 0.49 -1.97 11.63
CA CYS A 117 -0.87 -2.47 11.52
C CYS A 117 -1.61 -2.25 12.85
N PHE A 118 -2.86 -1.77 12.80
CA PHE A 118 -3.70 -1.71 13.98
C PHE A 118 -4.00 -3.10 14.51
N LYS A 119 -3.92 -3.23 15.84
CA LYS A 119 -4.22 -4.46 16.55
C LYS A 119 -5.70 -4.83 16.41
N HIS A 120 -5.97 -6.14 16.43
CA HIS A 120 -7.32 -6.70 16.39
C HIS A 120 -8.10 -6.40 15.10
N THR A 121 -7.38 -6.20 13.98
CA THR A 121 -7.98 -6.01 12.65
C THR A 121 -7.80 -7.27 11.79
N GLN A 122 -8.64 -7.41 10.76
CA GLN A 122 -8.45 -8.49 9.77
C GLN A 122 -7.10 -8.39 9.04
N ALA A 123 -6.58 -7.18 8.88
CA ALA A 123 -5.27 -6.95 8.28
C ALA A 123 -4.15 -7.54 9.15
N GLU A 124 -4.29 -7.56 10.47
CA GLU A 124 -3.28 -8.13 11.37
C GLU A 124 -3.04 -9.61 11.08
N THR A 125 -4.09 -10.41 10.90
CA THR A 125 -3.97 -11.83 10.53
C THR A 125 -3.20 -12.02 9.21
N PHE A 126 -3.40 -11.14 8.22
CA PHE A 126 -2.64 -11.18 6.98
C PHE A 126 -1.15 -10.92 7.24
N TRP A 127 -0.82 -9.91 8.04
CA TRP A 127 0.56 -9.56 8.34
C TRP A 127 1.28 -10.62 9.20
N GLU A 128 0.58 -11.25 10.13
CA GLU A 128 1.09 -12.39 10.91
C GLU A 128 1.43 -13.59 10.02
N HIS A 129 0.70 -13.76 8.91
CA HIS A 129 0.95 -14.86 7.98
C HIS A 129 2.15 -14.64 7.07
N ILE A 130 2.44 -13.39 6.66
CA ILE A 130 3.49 -13.10 5.66
C ILE A 130 4.72 -12.39 6.24
N GLY A 131 4.66 -11.92 7.47
CA GLY A 131 5.72 -11.14 8.09
C GLY A 131 6.05 -11.60 9.50
N THR A 132 7.09 -11.01 10.06
CA THR A 132 7.53 -11.21 11.44
C THR A 132 7.23 -9.94 12.23
N ARG A 133 6.65 -10.10 13.40
CA ARG A 133 6.38 -8.98 14.30
C ARG A 133 7.69 -8.40 14.85
N ASP A 134 7.88 -7.10 14.72
CA ASP A 134 8.97 -6.35 15.33
C ASP A 134 8.60 -5.93 16.75
N ASN A 135 9.13 -6.64 17.73
CA ASN A 135 8.87 -6.38 19.14
C ASN A 135 9.82 -5.32 19.76
N SER A 136 10.68 -4.71 18.95
CA SER A 136 11.66 -3.70 19.43
C SER A 136 10.99 -2.42 19.95
N LYS A 137 9.77 -2.13 19.50
CA LYS A 137 9.00 -0.96 19.93
C LYS A 137 7.60 -1.38 20.38
N TYR A 138 7.30 -1.13 21.64
CA TYR A 138 5.94 -1.32 22.14
C TYR A 138 5.05 -0.13 21.74
N ASN A 139 3.90 -0.44 21.16
CA ASN A 139 2.83 0.53 20.97
C ASN A 139 1.51 -0.12 21.39
N SER A 140 0.67 0.59 22.14
CA SER A 140 -0.59 0.05 22.65
C SER A 140 -1.62 -0.22 21.55
N ARG A 141 -1.56 0.52 20.43
CA ARG A 141 -2.57 0.50 19.35
C ARG A 141 -2.13 -0.22 18.09
N VAL A 142 -0.84 -0.27 17.82
CA VAL A 142 -0.31 -0.86 16.58
C VAL A 142 0.75 -1.90 16.86
N ASN A 143 0.85 -2.88 15.97
CA ASN A 143 1.99 -3.78 15.84
C ASN A 143 2.79 -3.40 14.61
N THR A 144 4.11 -3.48 14.72
CA THR A 144 5.02 -3.30 13.59
C THR A 144 5.37 -4.66 13.03
N TYR A 145 5.35 -4.80 11.71
CA TYR A 145 5.72 -6.02 11.00
C TYR A 145 6.85 -5.76 10.02
N ILE A 146 7.73 -6.75 9.88
CA ILE A 146 8.77 -6.81 8.86
C ILE A 146 8.45 -8.00 7.95
N VAL A 147 8.31 -7.71 6.67
CA VAL A 147 8.08 -8.72 5.63
C VAL A 147 9.36 -8.83 4.82
N ARG A 148 10.02 -9.98 4.91
CA ARG A 148 11.31 -10.21 4.25
C ARG A 148 11.08 -10.60 2.80
N LYS A 149 11.89 -10.06 1.92
CA LYS A 149 11.90 -10.37 0.48
C LYS A 149 11.92 -11.88 0.21
N ASN A 150 12.72 -12.62 0.97
CA ASN A 150 12.85 -14.06 0.78
C ASN A 150 11.61 -14.86 1.21
N ASP A 151 10.82 -14.36 2.16
CA ASP A 151 9.62 -15.04 2.65
C ASP A 151 8.45 -14.86 1.68
N LEU A 152 8.35 -13.71 1.03
CA LEU A 152 7.35 -13.45 -0.02
C LEU A 152 7.54 -14.35 -1.25
N ARG A 153 8.78 -14.64 -1.63
CA ARG A 153 9.08 -15.56 -2.73
C ARG A 153 8.58 -16.97 -2.47
N LYS A 154 8.73 -17.47 -1.25
CA LYS A 154 8.25 -18.80 -0.87
C LYS A 154 6.72 -18.91 -0.94
N SER A 155 6.00 -17.87 -0.55
CA SER A 155 4.54 -17.86 -0.57
C SER A 155 3.94 -17.81 -1.98
N SER A 156 4.67 -17.31 -2.98
CA SER A 156 4.23 -17.28 -4.38
C SER A 156 4.37 -18.64 -5.07
N PHE A 157 5.34 -19.47 -4.68
CA PHE A 157 5.53 -20.81 -5.25
C PHE A 157 4.46 -21.80 -4.80
N LEU A 158 3.92 -21.66 -3.57
CA LEU A 158 2.92 -22.58 -3.02
C LEU A 158 1.51 -22.42 -3.63
N ARG A 159 1.28 -21.46 -4.52
CA ARG A 159 -0.03 -21.20 -5.14
C ARG A 159 -0.10 -21.58 -6.64
N GLN A 160 0.94 -22.15 -7.20
CA GLN A 160 0.93 -22.61 -8.60
C GLN A 160 0.52 -24.09 -8.76
N ASP A 161 0.30 -24.79 -7.66
CA ASP A 161 -0.02 -26.25 -7.66
C ASP A 161 -1.46 -26.57 -7.22
N ILE A 162 -2.44 -25.68 -7.48
CA ILE A 162 -3.86 -25.99 -7.30
C ILE A 162 -4.65 -25.62 -8.54
#